data_4c05f98a450ae8ab5a0b6fe837398547
#
_entry.id   4c05f98a450ae8ab5a0b6fe837398547
#
_cell.length_a   1.000
_cell.length_b   1.000
_cell.length_c   1.000
_cell.angle_alpha   90.00
_cell.angle_beta   90.00
_cell.angle_gamma   90.00
#
_symmetry.space_group_name_H-M   'P 1'
#
loop_
_entity.id
_entity.type
_entity.pdbx_description
1 polymer ?
#
loop_
_entity_poly.entity_id
_entity_poly.type
_entity_poly.pdbx_seq_one_letter_code
_entity_poly.pdbx_strand_id
1 'polypeptide(L)'
;MSDQNATTPRVYIARHGETEWTINGRCTGKSEIPLTANGVSQVRGTSEMLVGSGKLIDPSKIAHVFCSPRQRAQTTLDLLLGDAQKVELVNEGKVTITEDIAEWDYGDYEGLKPHEIRLQRKEKGLDINEAWDIWRDGCEGGETAEQVSERLDRLIQMIYDVQKPHMNGGVAADVLIVAHGHILRAFTKRWLKYPMDFPFTMMMEPGAIGIMSYAHHNISEPAILVGMGFPQKA
;
A
#
# COMPACT_ATOMS: atom_id res chain seq x y z
N MET A 1 1.18 -18.77 21.38
CA MET A 1 1.59 -17.56 22.11
C MET A 1 0.63 -16.45 21.70
N SER A 2 0.03 -15.75 22.60
CA SER A 2 -0.95 -14.75 22.24
C SER A 2 -0.25 -13.39 22.07
N ASP A 3 -0.43 -12.76 20.92
CA ASP A 3 -0.03 -11.36 20.68
C ASP A 3 -1.00 -10.40 21.38
N GLN A 4 -1.51 -10.77 22.55
CA GLN A 4 -2.58 -10.05 23.26
C GLN A 4 -2.28 -8.58 23.54
N ASN A 5 -1.00 -8.23 23.56
CA ASN A 5 -0.56 -6.85 23.73
C ASN A 5 0.45 -6.51 22.62
N ALA A 6 0.01 -6.59 21.36
CA ALA A 6 0.90 -6.30 20.23
C ALA A 6 1.55 -4.91 20.40
N THR A 7 2.63 -4.89 21.17
CA THR A 7 3.59 -3.78 21.24
C THR A 7 4.47 -3.75 20.00
N THR A 8 4.34 -4.78 19.15
CA THR A 8 5.06 -4.88 17.89
C THR A 8 4.57 -3.79 16.95
N PRO A 9 5.45 -3.02 16.35
CA PRO A 9 5.08 -1.99 15.37
C PRO A 9 4.27 -2.54 14.21
N ARG A 10 3.36 -1.72 13.70
CA ARG A 10 2.48 -2.07 12.58
C ARG A 10 2.82 -1.27 11.34
N VAL A 11 2.54 -1.84 10.19
CA VAL A 11 2.52 -1.14 8.91
C VAL A 11 1.09 -1.18 8.37
N TYR A 12 0.44 -0.04 8.39
CA TYR A 12 -0.87 0.12 7.78
C TYR A 12 -0.69 0.40 6.30
N ILE A 13 -1.34 -0.36 5.47
CA ILE A 13 -1.38 -0.14 4.03
C ILE A 13 -2.77 0.35 3.64
N ALA A 14 -2.86 1.52 3.03
CA ALA A 14 -4.10 2.14 2.59
C ALA A 14 -4.12 2.24 1.06
N ARG A 15 -5.16 1.69 0.43
CA ARG A 15 -5.40 1.90 -0.98
C ARG A 15 -6.18 3.20 -1.17
N HIS A 16 -5.84 3.99 -2.20
CA HIS A 16 -6.63 5.19 -2.54
C HIS A 16 -8.10 4.84 -2.79
N GLY A 17 -8.99 5.82 -2.56
CA GLY A 17 -10.42 5.70 -2.82
C GLY A 17 -10.74 5.44 -4.29
N GLU A 18 -11.99 5.13 -4.59
CA GLU A 18 -12.47 4.87 -5.95
C GLU A 18 -12.17 6.03 -6.90
N THR A 19 -11.76 5.67 -8.12
CA THR A 19 -11.59 6.57 -9.26
C THR A 19 -12.41 6.04 -10.45
N GLU A 20 -12.65 6.84 -11.49
CA GLU A 20 -13.32 6.37 -12.69
C GLU A 20 -12.62 5.15 -13.31
N TRP A 21 -11.28 5.15 -13.30
CA TRP A 21 -10.52 4.04 -13.90
C TRP A 21 -10.51 2.78 -13.03
N THR A 22 -10.69 2.88 -11.72
CA THR A 22 -10.91 1.68 -10.88
C THR A 22 -12.28 1.05 -11.16
N ILE A 23 -13.30 1.84 -11.46
CA ILE A 23 -14.64 1.34 -11.83
C ILE A 23 -14.59 0.58 -13.15
N ASN A 24 -13.92 1.12 -14.16
CA ASN A 24 -13.92 0.54 -15.49
C ASN A 24 -12.77 -0.45 -15.74
N GLY A 25 -11.87 -0.66 -14.75
CA GLY A 25 -10.80 -1.65 -14.76
C GLY A 25 -9.59 -1.30 -15.64
N ARG A 26 -9.31 0.00 -15.84
CA ARG A 26 -8.14 0.46 -16.60
C ARG A 26 -6.89 0.50 -15.72
N CYS A 27 -5.75 0.14 -16.31
CA CYS A 27 -4.44 0.33 -15.69
C CYS A 27 -4.20 1.83 -15.47
N THR A 28 -3.88 2.22 -14.23
CA THR A 28 -3.72 3.61 -13.83
C THR A 28 -2.41 3.79 -13.08
N GLY A 29 -1.34 4.06 -13.78
CA GLY A 29 0.00 4.33 -13.23
C GLY A 29 0.20 5.82 -12.99
N LYS A 30 0.73 6.50 -14.01
CA LYS A 30 1.09 7.92 -13.99
C LYS A 30 -0.06 8.88 -14.25
N SER A 31 -1.16 8.42 -14.87
CA SER A 31 -2.31 9.27 -15.13
C SER A 31 -2.94 9.78 -13.83
N GLU A 32 -3.19 11.08 -13.78
CA GLU A 32 -3.79 11.73 -12.63
C GLU A 32 -5.32 11.70 -12.72
N ILE A 33 -5.89 10.55 -12.33
CA ILE A 33 -7.34 10.35 -12.27
C ILE A 33 -7.78 10.63 -10.83
N PRO A 34 -8.67 11.64 -10.61
CA PRO A 34 -9.12 12.03 -9.27
C PRO A 34 -10.04 10.97 -8.66
N LEU A 35 -10.24 11.09 -7.34
CA LEU A 35 -11.26 10.30 -6.64
C LEU A 35 -12.66 10.69 -7.13
N THR A 36 -13.56 9.73 -7.24
CA THR A 36 -14.98 9.99 -7.43
C THR A 36 -15.60 10.52 -6.13
N ALA A 37 -16.81 11.06 -6.20
CA ALA A 37 -17.56 11.43 -4.98
C ALA A 37 -17.75 10.22 -4.05
N ASN A 38 -17.98 9.03 -4.61
CA ASN A 38 -18.06 7.78 -3.85
C ASN A 38 -16.70 7.42 -3.22
N GLY A 39 -15.59 7.57 -3.97
CA GLY A 39 -14.24 7.35 -3.44
C GLY A 39 -13.90 8.25 -2.26
N VAL A 40 -14.29 9.53 -2.31
CA VAL A 40 -14.15 10.45 -1.20
C VAL A 40 -14.99 9.97 0.01
N SER A 41 -16.23 9.54 -0.22
CA SER A 41 -17.10 9.03 0.84
C SER A 41 -16.57 7.74 1.47
N GLN A 42 -16.04 6.82 0.66
CA GLN A 42 -15.39 5.58 1.14
C GLN A 42 -14.24 5.91 2.09
N VAL A 43 -13.32 6.78 1.69
CA VAL A 43 -12.15 7.13 2.50
C VAL A 43 -12.55 7.85 3.78
N ARG A 44 -13.53 8.76 3.74
CA ARG A 44 -14.05 9.41 4.93
C ARG A 44 -14.69 8.42 5.91
N GLY A 45 -15.50 7.49 5.41
CA GLY A 45 -16.08 6.44 6.24
C GLY A 45 -14.99 5.57 6.91
N THR A 46 -13.95 5.20 6.16
CA THR A 46 -12.78 4.50 6.70
C THR A 46 -12.08 5.33 7.79
N SER A 47 -11.85 6.61 7.54
CA SER A 47 -11.26 7.53 8.51
C SER A 47 -12.09 7.62 9.79
N GLU A 48 -13.38 7.87 9.67
CA GLU A 48 -14.29 8.00 10.81
C GLU A 48 -14.29 6.74 11.69
N MET A 49 -14.21 5.56 11.10
CA MET A 49 -14.23 4.31 11.84
C MET A 49 -12.86 3.92 12.41
N LEU A 50 -11.79 4.11 11.66
CA LEU A 50 -10.50 3.47 11.94
C LEU A 50 -9.40 4.44 12.39
N VAL A 51 -9.53 5.75 12.14
CA VAL A 51 -8.48 6.73 12.43
C VAL A 51 -8.87 7.63 13.60
N GLY A 52 -7.98 7.81 14.56
CA GLY A 52 -8.19 8.68 15.72
C GLY A 52 -7.62 8.09 17.01
N SER A 53 -7.61 8.88 18.06
CA SER A 53 -7.10 8.44 19.36
C SER A 53 -7.85 7.21 19.88
N GLY A 54 -7.10 6.16 20.19
CA GLY A 54 -7.63 4.89 20.66
C GLY A 54 -8.32 4.03 19.59
N LYS A 55 -8.30 4.44 18.32
CA LYS A 55 -8.76 3.63 17.18
C LYS A 55 -7.62 2.79 16.60
N LEU A 56 -7.93 2.06 15.51
CA LEU A 56 -6.97 1.18 14.85
C LEU A 56 -5.70 1.93 14.42
N ILE A 57 -5.86 3.07 13.79
CA ILE A 57 -4.79 3.98 13.39
C ILE A 57 -4.87 5.19 14.31
N ASP A 58 -4.05 5.18 15.33
CA ASP A 58 -3.90 6.32 16.25
C ASP A 58 -2.79 7.23 15.72
N PRO A 59 -3.09 8.46 15.26
CA PRO A 59 -2.08 9.36 14.72
C PRO A 59 -0.91 9.62 15.64
N SER A 60 -1.13 9.60 16.98
CA SER A 60 -0.06 9.79 17.97
C SER A 60 0.95 8.63 18.01
N LYS A 61 0.60 7.48 17.43
CA LYS A 61 1.46 6.30 17.32
C LYS A 61 2.17 6.18 15.97
N ILE A 62 1.86 7.05 15.01
CA ILE A 62 2.51 7.05 13.71
C ILE A 62 3.91 7.65 13.85
N ALA A 63 4.91 6.83 13.54
CA ALA A 63 6.30 7.26 13.46
C ALA A 63 6.62 7.82 12.06
N HIS A 64 6.01 7.26 11.00
CA HIS A 64 6.24 7.74 9.63
C HIS A 64 5.07 7.42 8.70
N VAL A 65 4.91 8.27 7.68
CA VAL A 65 3.95 8.09 6.58
C VAL A 65 4.71 8.08 5.27
N PHE A 66 4.56 7.04 4.48
CA PHE A 66 5.00 6.99 3.08
C PHE A 66 3.78 7.08 2.17
N CYS A 67 3.78 8.04 1.27
CA CYS A 67 2.67 8.24 0.34
C CYS A 67 3.16 8.30 -1.11
N SER A 68 2.41 7.67 -1.99
CA SER A 68 2.61 7.80 -3.43
C SER A 68 2.48 9.26 -3.89
N PRO A 69 3.27 9.72 -4.87
CA PRO A 69 3.18 11.08 -5.38
C PRO A 69 1.91 11.33 -6.22
N ARG A 70 1.12 10.30 -6.55
CA ARG A 70 -0.10 10.45 -7.35
C ARG A 70 -1.18 11.17 -6.55
N GLN A 71 -1.86 12.15 -7.16
CA GLN A 71 -2.85 13.00 -6.51
C GLN A 71 -3.94 12.20 -5.78
N ARG A 72 -4.44 11.11 -6.38
CA ARG A 72 -5.44 10.23 -5.75
C ARG A 72 -4.98 9.64 -4.41
N ALA A 73 -3.68 9.31 -4.28
CA ALA A 73 -3.12 8.81 -3.02
C ALA A 73 -2.94 9.94 -2.00
N GLN A 74 -2.45 11.09 -2.43
CA GLN A 74 -2.29 12.26 -1.56
C GLN A 74 -3.65 12.75 -1.04
N THR A 75 -4.67 12.86 -1.91
CA THR A 75 -6.04 13.19 -1.49
C THR A 75 -6.59 12.15 -0.50
N THR A 76 -6.27 10.87 -0.71
CA THR A 76 -6.66 9.82 0.25
C THR A 76 -5.97 10.01 1.60
N LEU A 77 -4.68 10.35 1.63
CA LEU A 77 -3.96 10.65 2.87
C LEU A 77 -4.61 11.83 3.62
N ASP A 78 -4.98 12.90 2.89
CA ASP A 78 -5.64 14.08 3.46
C ASP A 78 -6.98 13.72 4.11
N LEU A 79 -7.77 12.90 3.43
CA LEU A 79 -9.07 12.45 3.92
C LEU A 79 -8.95 11.48 5.10
N LEU A 80 -7.90 10.65 5.14
CA LEU A 80 -7.70 9.68 6.23
C LEU A 80 -7.27 10.37 7.53
N LEU A 81 -6.29 11.24 7.47
CA LEU A 81 -5.72 11.86 8.67
C LEU A 81 -6.48 13.12 9.09
N GLY A 82 -7.08 13.85 8.14
CA GLY A 82 -7.61 15.18 8.35
C GLY A 82 -6.49 16.23 8.46
N ASP A 83 -6.86 17.50 8.31
CA ASP A 83 -5.90 18.61 8.16
C ASP A 83 -4.98 18.78 9.38
N ALA A 84 -5.53 18.71 10.59
CA ALA A 84 -4.76 18.97 11.81
C ALA A 84 -3.66 17.92 12.03
N GLN A 85 -4.00 16.65 11.97
CA GLN A 85 -3.05 15.55 12.17
C GLN A 85 -2.01 15.47 11.06
N LYS A 86 -2.44 15.72 9.80
CA LYS A 86 -1.51 15.75 8.68
C LYS A 86 -0.50 16.88 8.84
N VAL A 87 -0.94 18.10 9.17
CA VAL A 87 -0.04 19.24 9.38
C VAL A 87 0.96 18.98 10.50
N GLU A 88 0.54 18.37 11.59
CA GLU A 88 1.41 17.98 12.69
C GLU A 88 2.50 17.01 12.21
N LEU A 89 2.14 15.91 11.54
CA LEU A 89 3.08 14.92 11.02
C LEU A 89 4.03 15.52 9.97
N VAL A 90 3.56 16.43 9.13
CA VAL A 90 4.40 17.15 8.15
C VAL A 90 5.42 18.05 8.87
N ASN A 91 4.99 18.82 9.86
CA ASN A 91 5.86 19.71 10.63
C ASN A 91 6.93 18.92 11.41
N GLU A 92 6.62 17.71 11.83
CA GLU A 92 7.56 16.80 12.49
C GLU A 92 8.48 16.05 11.51
N GLY A 93 8.35 16.27 10.20
CA GLY A 93 9.16 15.60 9.18
C GLY A 93 8.80 14.12 9.01
N LYS A 94 7.62 13.69 9.47
CA LYS A 94 7.16 12.30 9.43
C LYS A 94 6.40 11.90 8.16
N VAL A 95 6.33 12.76 7.15
CA VAL A 95 5.63 12.46 5.89
C VAL A 95 6.61 12.51 4.73
N THR A 96 6.75 11.40 4.03
CA THR A 96 7.56 11.30 2.81
C THR A 96 6.68 10.93 1.62
N ILE A 97 6.66 11.81 0.62
CA ILE A 97 6.09 11.53 -0.69
C ILE A 97 7.20 10.89 -1.54
N THR A 98 6.98 9.66 -2.02
CA THR A 98 8.05 8.90 -2.70
C THR A 98 7.54 8.07 -3.86
N GLU A 99 8.35 8.02 -4.93
CA GLU A 99 8.11 7.11 -6.07
C GLU A 99 8.32 5.64 -5.67
N ASP A 100 9.00 5.32 -4.58
CA ASP A 100 9.20 3.94 -4.15
C ASP A 100 7.89 3.21 -3.85
N ILE A 101 6.79 3.94 -3.59
CA ILE A 101 5.44 3.39 -3.42
C ILE A 101 4.45 3.91 -4.48
N ALA A 102 4.90 4.54 -5.55
CA ALA A 102 4.04 4.88 -6.67
C ALA A 102 3.41 3.63 -7.30
N GLU A 103 2.27 3.76 -7.96
CA GLU A 103 1.71 2.65 -8.72
C GLU A 103 2.68 2.19 -9.82
N TRP A 104 2.55 0.96 -10.25
CA TRP A 104 3.32 0.40 -11.35
C TRP A 104 3.26 1.34 -12.54
N ASP A 105 4.40 1.63 -13.15
CA ASP A 105 4.45 2.32 -14.43
C ASP A 105 4.03 1.34 -15.54
N TYR A 106 2.82 1.51 -16.02
CA TYR A 106 2.28 0.62 -17.03
C TYR A 106 2.80 0.91 -18.46
N GLY A 107 3.57 2.00 -18.65
CA GLY A 107 4.13 2.33 -19.95
C GLY A 107 3.08 2.36 -21.06
N ASP A 108 3.29 1.53 -22.10
CA ASP A 108 2.38 1.42 -23.24
C ASP A 108 0.99 0.86 -22.89
N TYR A 109 0.83 0.32 -21.66
CA TYR A 109 -0.44 -0.25 -21.18
C TYR A 109 -1.24 0.72 -20.33
N GLU A 110 -0.75 1.94 -20.12
CA GLU A 110 -1.47 2.98 -19.38
C GLU A 110 -2.85 3.24 -19.99
N GLY A 111 -3.90 3.21 -19.19
CA GLY A 111 -5.29 3.41 -19.62
C GLY A 111 -5.92 2.22 -20.34
N LEU A 112 -5.20 1.13 -20.58
CA LEU A 112 -5.75 -0.08 -21.18
C LEU A 112 -6.35 -1.00 -20.09
N LYS A 113 -7.28 -1.85 -20.53
CA LYS A 113 -7.79 -2.96 -19.71
C LYS A 113 -6.97 -4.23 -19.96
N PRO A 114 -6.93 -5.18 -19.01
CA PRO A 114 -6.14 -6.41 -19.18
C PRO A 114 -6.41 -7.19 -20.48
N HIS A 115 -7.65 -7.22 -20.96
CA HIS A 115 -7.98 -7.88 -22.21
C HIS A 115 -7.47 -7.12 -23.43
N GLU A 116 -7.46 -5.78 -23.41
CA GLU A 116 -6.92 -4.92 -24.48
C GLU A 116 -5.40 -5.10 -24.58
N ILE A 117 -4.71 -5.18 -23.42
CA ILE A 117 -3.27 -5.47 -23.36
C ILE A 117 -2.96 -6.82 -24.00
N ARG A 118 -3.70 -7.86 -23.64
CA ARG A 118 -3.49 -9.21 -24.21
C ARG A 118 -3.73 -9.26 -25.71
N LEU A 119 -4.72 -8.54 -26.22
CA LEU A 119 -4.96 -8.44 -27.67
C LEU A 119 -3.79 -7.76 -28.37
N GLN A 120 -3.35 -6.61 -27.86
CA GLN A 120 -2.22 -5.86 -28.43
C GLN A 120 -0.93 -6.69 -28.42
N ARG A 121 -0.63 -7.40 -27.33
CA ARG A 121 0.55 -8.26 -27.21
C ARG A 121 0.49 -9.46 -28.15
N LYS A 122 -0.69 -10.06 -28.31
CA LYS A 122 -0.91 -11.15 -29.26
C LYS A 122 -0.67 -10.70 -30.70
N GLU A 123 -1.12 -9.52 -31.07
CA GLU A 123 -0.86 -8.93 -32.41
C GLU A 123 0.63 -8.69 -32.64
N LYS A 124 1.38 -8.35 -31.58
CA LYS A 124 2.86 -8.22 -31.61
C LYS A 124 3.58 -9.57 -31.56
N GLY A 125 2.89 -10.71 -31.42
CA GLY A 125 3.49 -12.04 -31.31
C GLY A 125 4.17 -12.32 -29.97
N LEU A 126 3.84 -11.57 -28.90
CA LEU A 126 4.49 -11.70 -27.58
C LEU A 126 3.87 -12.80 -26.69
N ASP A 127 2.55 -13.01 -26.76
CA ASP A 127 1.82 -13.94 -25.90
C ASP A 127 1.53 -15.26 -26.63
N ILE A 128 2.54 -15.87 -27.25
CA ILE A 128 2.38 -17.10 -28.06
C ILE A 128 2.12 -18.31 -27.16
N ASN A 129 2.89 -18.46 -26.08
CA ASN A 129 2.85 -19.64 -25.22
C ASN A 129 2.01 -19.42 -23.96
N GLU A 130 2.09 -18.22 -23.38
CA GLU A 130 1.40 -17.85 -22.15
C GLU A 130 0.83 -16.44 -22.26
N ALA A 131 -0.31 -16.22 -21.61
CA ALA A 131 -0.90 -14.89 -21.52
C ALA A 131 -0.01 -13.97 -20.66
N TRP A 132 -0.01 -12.68 -20.97
CA TRP A 132 0.66 -11.67 -20.18
C TRP A 132 0.24 -11.72 -18.71
N ASP A 133 1.25 -11.67 -17.87
CA ASP A 133 1.14 -11.52 -16.42
C ASP A 133 2.10 -10.42 -15.97
N ILE A 134 1.59 -9.34 -15.39
CA ILE A 134 2.38 -8.19 -14.95
C ILE A 134 3.48 -8.61 -13.96
N TRP A 135 3.22 -9.62 -13.15
CA TRP A 135 4.15 -10.08 -12.12
C TRP A 135 5.41 -10.76 -12.67
N ARG A 136 5.31 -11.32 -13.88
CA ARG A 136 6.38 -11.98 -14.61
C ARG A 136 6.96 -11.08 -15.70
N ASP A 137 6.09 -10.46 -16.48
CA ASP A 137 6.47 -9.83 -17.76
C ASP A 137 6.70 -8.32 -17.63
N GLY A 138 6.19 -7.70 -16.56
CA GLY A 138 6.20 -6.25 -16.45
C GLY A 138 5.37 -5.56 -17.53
N CYS A 139 5.73 -4.33 -17.87
CA CYS A 139 5.03 -3.49 -18.84
C CYS A 139 6.00 -2.91 -19.88
N GLU A 140 5.66 -3.05 -21.16
CA GLU A 140 6.43 -2.42 -22.26
C GLU A 140 6.41 -0.89 -22.10
N GLY A 141 7.57 -0.25 -22.25
CA GLY A 141 7.71 1.19 -22.06
C GLY A 141 7.51 1.67 -20.60
N GLY A 142 7.26 0.75 -19.68
CA GLY A 142 7.07 0.99 -18.26
C GLY A 142 8.07 0.23 -17.40
N GLU A 143 7.63 -0.20 -16.20
CA GLU A 143 8.49 -0.92 -15.25
C GLU A 143 8.48 -2.43 -15.45
N THR A 144 9.63 -3.06 -15.24
CA THR A 144 9.76 -4.51 -15.07
C THR A 144 9.45 -4.91 -13.61
N ALA A 145 9.24 -6.20 -13.39
CA ALA A 145 9.05 -6.75 -12.04
C ALA A 145 10.28 -6.54 -11.14
N GLU A 146 11.50 -6.57 -11.72
CA GLU A 146 12.74 -6.31 -11.01
C GLU A 146 12.83 -4.85 -10.54
N GLN A 147 12.55 -3.89 -11.41
CA GLN A 147 12.58 -2.46 -11.07
C GLN A 147 11.59 -2.13 -9.94
N VAL A 148 10.38 -2.72 -10.00
CA VAL A 148 9.39 -2.58 -8.92
C VAL A 148 9.89 -3.25 -7.63
N SER A 149 10.50 -4.43 -7.71
CA SER A 149 11.08 -5.11 -6.55
C SER A 149 12.15 -4.26 -5.87
N GLU A 150 13.08 -3.69 -6.64
CA GLU A 150 14.18 -2.87 -6.12
C GLU A 150 13.68 -1.63 -5.36
N ARG A 151 12.69 -0.89 -5.91
CA ARG A 151 12.16 0.28 -5.22
C ARG A 151 11.35 -0.07 -3.98
N LEU A 152 10.63 -1.20 -4.01
CA LEU A 152 9.90 -1.68 -2.83
C LEU A 152 10.85 -2.19 -1.74
N ASP A 153 11.95 -2.83 -2.10
CA ASP A 153 12.96 -3.28 -1.14
C ASP A 153 13.63 -2.09 -0.44
N ARG A 154 13.87 -0.97 -1.16
CA ARG A 154 14.33 0.29 -0.55
C ARG A 154 13.31 0.83 0.45
N LEU A 155 12.03 0.86 0.08
CA LEU A 155 10.96 1.31 0.99
C LEU A 155 10.88 0.42 2.23
N ILE A 156 10.93 -0.90 2.07
CA ILE A 156 10.91 -1.86 3.18
C ILE A 156 12.09 -1.62 4.12
N GLN A 157 13.27 -1.35 3.57
CA GLN A 157 14.43 -1.02 4.40
C GLN A 157 14.22 0.28 5.19
N MET A 158 13.65 1.32 4.60
CA MET A 158 13.31 2.55 5.33
C MET A 158 12.30 2.27 6.46
N ILE A 159 11.31 1.42 6.23
CA ILE A 159 10.36 1.01 7.27
C ILE A 159 11.08 0.25 8.39
N TYR A 160 11.99 -0.66 8.06
CA TYR A 160 12.78 -1.40 9.04
C TYR A 160 13.65 -0.47 9.89
N ASP A 161 14.25 0.55 9.29
CA ASP A 161 15.09 1.52 10.01
C ASP A 161 14.27 2.32 11.02
N VAL A 162 13.01 2.66 10.69
CA VAL A 162 12.06 3.31 11.60
C VAL A 162 11.65 2.37 12.75
N GLN A 163 11.36 1.11 12.46
CA GLN A 163 10.69 0.20 13.40
C GLN A 163 11.67 -0.64 14.25
N LYS A 164 12.83 -0.97 13.71
CA LYS A 164 13.82 -1.86 14.36
C LYS A 164 14.19 -1.48 15.79
N PRO A 165 14.36 -0.20 16.15
CA PRO A 165 14.67 0.18 17.52
C PRO A 165 13.52 -0.06 18.52
N HIS A 166 12.31 -0.29 18.03
CA HIS A 166 11.07 -0.29 18.81
C HIS A 166 10.33 -1.64 18.82
N MET A 167 10.99 -2.72 18.38
CA MET A 167 10.35 -4.03 18.25
C MET A 167 9.79 -4.61 19.55
N ASN A 168 10.32 -4.18 20.70
CA ASN A 168 9.87 -4.64 22.03
C ASN A 168 8.82 -3.70 22.68
N GLY A 169 8.29 -2.74 21.93
CA GLY A 169 7.37 -1.72 22.44
C GLY A 169 8.08 -0.62 23.22
N GLY A 170 7.33 0.24 23.85
CA GLY A 170 7.84 1.37 24.64
C GLY A 170 7.77 2.71 23.93
N VAL A 171 7.92 2.73 22.62
CA VAL A 171 7.71 3.91 21.78
C VAL A 171 6.81 3.52 20.59
N ALA A 172 5.88 4.39 20.26
CA ALA A 172 5.04 4.22 19.08
C ALA A 172 5.90 4.28 17.81
N ALA A 173 5.78 3.28 16.96
CA ALA A 173 6.57 3.15 15.74
C ALA A 173 5.75 2.61 14.55
N ASP A 174 4.45 2.90 14.55
CA ASP A 174 3.58 2.49 13.45
C ASP A 174 3.91 3.30 12.19
N VAL A 175 3.81 2.65 11.04
CA VAL A 175 4.01 3.28 9.72
C VAL A 175 2.71 3.22 8.93
N LEU A 176 2.36 4.31 8.26
CA LEU A 176 1.23 4.36 7.33
C LEU A 176 1.76 4.46 5.89
N ILE A 177 1.28 3.58 5.02
CA ILE A 177 1.54 3.62 3.58
C ILE A 177 0.23 3.95 2.87
N VAL A 178 0.22 4.97 2.00
CA VAL A 178 -0.94 5.30 1.16
C VAL A 178 -0.56 5.16 -0.31
N ALA A 179 -1.20 4.22 -1.01
CA ALA A 179 -0.79 3.82 -2.35
C ALA A 179 -1.93 3.22 -3.19
N HIS A 180 -1.63 2.24 -4.03
CA HIS A 180 -2.50 1.76 -5.12
C HIS A 180 -2.62 0.23 -5.15
N GLY A 181 -3.46 -0.26 -6.06
CA GLY A 181 -3.85 -1.66 -6.08
C GLY A 181 -2.72 -2.65 -6.39
N HIS A 182 -1.99 -2.48 -7.50
CA HIS A 182 -0.93 -3.41 -7.86
C HIS A 182 0.30 -3.25 -6.97
N ILE A 183 0.71 -2.01 -6.69
CA ILE A 183 1.90 -1.79 -5.88
C ILE A 183 1.74 -2.29 -4.44
N LEU A 184 0.55 -2.21 -3.83
CA LEU A 184 0.33 -2.76 -2.48
C LEU A 184 0.34 -4.28 -2.46
N ARG A 185 -0.10 -4.94 -3.54
CA ARG A 185 0.06 -6.40 -3.71
C ARG A 185 1.53 -6.78 -3.89
N ALA A 186 2.26 -6.02 -4.71
CA ALA A 186 3.71 -6.18 -4.88
C ALA A 186 4.44 -5.97 -3.54
N PHE A 187 4.12 -4.89 -2.83
CA PHE A 187 4.66 -4.61 -1.50
C PHE A 187 4.41 -5.78 -0.53
N THR A 188 3.21 -6.33 -0.53
CA THR A 188 2.88 -7.48 0.34
C THR A 188 3.73 -8.71 0.01
N LYS A 189 3.94 -9.01 -1.27
CA LYS A 189 4.85 -10.09 -1.68
C LYS A 189 6.27 -9.84 -1.18
N ARG A 190 6.81 -8.64 -1.41
CA ARG A 190 8.18 -8.28 -0.99
C ARG A 190 8.30 -8.25 0.53
N TRP A 191 7.30 -7.73 1.24
CA TRP A 191 7.22 -7.76 2.70
C TRP A 191 7.36 -9.19 3.25
N LEU A 192 6.65 -10.14 2.67
CA LEU A 192 6.70 -11.56 3.04
C LEU A 192 7.92 -12.29 2.45
N LYS A 193 8.84 -11.57 1.78
CA LYS A 193 10.04 -12.12 1.14
C LYS A 193 9.75 -13.11 0.01
N TYR A 194 8.57 -12.99 -0.62
CA TYR A 194 8.24 -13.78 -1.81
C TYR A 194 8.81 -13.13 -3.06
N PRO A 195 9.18 -13.93 -4.08
CA PRO A 195 9.48 -13.39 -5.40
C PRO A 195 8.24 -12.75 -6.03
N MET A 196 8.43 -11.86 -7.00
CA MET A 196 7.33 -11.09 -7.58
C MET A 196 6.31 -11.97 -8.31
N ASP A 197 6.75 -13.04 -8.95
CA ASP A 197 5.93 -14.03 -9.67
C ASP A 197 5.26 -15.07 -8.75
N PHE A 198 5.54 -15.04 -7.43
CA PHE A 198 4.87 -15.95 -6.49
C PHE A 198 3.35 -15.82 -6.59
N PRO A 199 2.61 -16.94 -6.74
CA PRO A 199 1.16 -16.93 -6.90
C PRO A 199 0.46 -16.56 -5.60
N PHE A 200 0.23 -15.25 -5.41
CA PHE A 200 -0.38 -14.70 -4.22
C PHE A 200 -1.59 -13.84 -4.60
N THR A 201 -2.77 -14.26 -4.17
CA THR A 201 -4.02 -13.53 -4.39
C THR A 201 -4.35 -12.68 -3.17
N MET A 202 -4.47 -11.38 -3.37
CA MET A 202 -4.88 -10.43 -2.34
C MET A 202 -5.95 -9.50 -2.89
N MET A 203 -7.05 -9.40 -2.19
CA MET A 203 -8.11 -8.42 -2.45
C MET A 203 -7.92 -7.22 -1.53
N MET A 204 -8.00 -6.04 -2.09
CA MET A 204 -7.97 -4.79 -1.35
C MET A 204 -8.82 -3.76 -2.10
N GLU A 205 -10.00 -3.49 -1.56
CA GLU A 205 -10.95 -2.55 -2.17
C GLU A 205 -10.44 -1.10 -2.09
N PRO A 206 -10.90 -0.20 -2.97
CA PRO A 206 -10.61 1.23 -2.85
C PRO A 206 -11.00 1.77 -1.47
N GLY A 207 -10.11 2.55 -0.85
CA GLY A 207 -10.31 3.09 0.51
C GLY A 207 -10.10 2.09 1.64
N ALA A 208 -9.75 0.83 1.35
CA ALA A 208 -9.50 -0.18 2.38
C ALA A 208 -8.15 -0.02 3.06
N ILE A 209 -8.07 -0.54 4.29
CA ILE A 209 -6.85 -0.63 5.11
C ILE A 209 -6.49 -2.10 5.31
N GLY A 210 -5.23 -2.43 5.07
CA GLY A 210 -4.62 -3.69 5.49
C GLY A 210 -3.59 -3.45 6.59
N ILE A 211 -3.24 -4.51 7.33
CA ILE A 211 -2.29 -4.41 8.44
C ILE A 211 -1.20 -5.46 8.29
N MET A 212 0.03 -5.02 8.42
CA MET A 212 1.20 -5.87 8.50
C MET A 212 1.94 -5.61 9.79
N SER A 213 2.69 -6.60 10.25
CA SER A 213 3.50 -6.53 11.45
C SER A 213 4.60 -7.59 11.36
N TYR A 214 5.10 -8.04 12.48
CA TYR A 214 6.15 -9.05 12.58
C TYR A 214 5.74 -10.14 13.58
N ALA A 215 6.04 -11.38 13.26
CA ALA A 215 5.87 -12.48 14.20
C ALA A 215 6.96 -12.42 15.28
N HIS A 216 6.60 -12.85 16.48
CA HIS A 216 7.53 -13.00 17.62
C HIS A 216 8.36 -11.74 17.96
N HIS A 217 7.84 -10.54 17.71
CA HIS A 217 8.57 -9.26 17.88
C HIS A 217 9.93 -9.24 17.14
N ASN A 218 10.03 -9.97 16.03
CA ASN A 218 11.26 -10.13 15.30
C ASN A 218 11.19 -9.44 13.92
N ILE A 219 11.99 -8.40 13.72
CA ILE A 219 12.07 -7.64 12.46
C ILE A 219 12.37 -8.53 11.24
N SER A 220 13.00 -9.69 11.46
CA SER A 220 13.30 -10.64 10.39
C SER A 220 12.11 -11.52 9.98
N GLU A 221 11.01 -11.47 10.73
CA GLU A 221 9.82 -12.29 10.53
C GLU A 221 8.59 -11.44 10.15
N PRO A 222 8.62 -10.72 9.02
CA PRO A 222 7.50 -9.92 8.55
C PRO A 222 6.27 -10.79 8.30
N ALA A 223 5.10 -10.29 8.70
CA ALA A 223 3.85 -11.02 8.65
C ALA A 223 2.67 -10.12 8.24
N ILE A 224 1.56 -10.76 7.84
CA ILE A 224 0.27 -10.09 7.69
C ILE A 224 -0.51 -10.27 8.99
N LEU A 225 -1.04 -9.17 9.52
CA LEU A 225 -1.95 -9.21 10.66
C LEU A 225 -3.40 -9.27 10.18
N VAL A 226 -3.97 -10.46 10.12
CA VAL A 226 -5.31 -10.69 9.56
C VAL A 226 -6.42 -10.32 10.55
N GLY A 227 -6.16 -10.45 11.86
CA GLY A 227 -7.16 -10.18 12.88
C GLY A 227 -6.51 -9.69 14.17
N MET A 228 -7.26 -8.91 14.93
CA MET A 228 -6.85 -8.42 16.23
C MET A 228 -7.87 -8.84 17.29
N GLY A 229 -7.36 -9.34 18.43
CA GLY A 229 -8.18 -9.51 19.61
C GLY A 229 -8.43 -8.15 20.29
N PHE A 230 -9.66 -7.91 20.70
CA PHE A 230 -9.97 -6.75 21.52
C PHE A 230 -9.90 -7.16 22.98
N PRO A 231 -9.15 -6.41 23.84
CA PRO A 231 -9.12 -6.72 25.27
C PRO A 231 -10.53 -6.59 25.85
N GLN A 232 -10.90 -7.53 26.72
CA GLN A 232 -12.12 -7.37 27.52
C GLN A 232 -11.92 -6.13 28.40
N LYS A 233 -12.93 -5.29 28.45
CA LYS A 233 -12.97 -4.21 29.44
C LYS A 233 -13.04 -4.89 30.82
N ALA A 234 -12.04 -4.61 31.66
CA ALA A 234 -12.06 -4.98 33.06
C ALA A 234 -13.21 -4.29 33.79
#